data_c77057d04fca185f6ae65dfac3bb66a1
#
_entry.id   c77057d04fca185f6ae65dfac3bb66a1
#
_cell.length_a   1.000
_cell.length_b   1.000
_cell.length_c   1.000
_cell.angle_alpha   90.00
_cell.angle_beta   90.00
_cell.angle_gamma   90.00
#
_symmetry.space_group_name_H-M   'P 1'
#
loop_
_entity.id
_entity.type
_entity.pdbx_description
1 polymer ?
#
loop_
_entity_poly.entity_id
_entity_poly.type
_entity_poly.pdbx_seq_one_letter_code
_entity_poly.pdbx_strand_id
1 'polypeptide(L)'
;MEASRRRLISAAGGTLLVSLAPWQIAHGAKLVNVRMWPAEEYTRVTIETDVALKFNHFLLRGANPLRLVIDIEGLTLTERVKRLIADVKPDDPYIRAMRIGQFKPGILRLVMDLKTEVRPEVFSLKPFADYQNRLVFDIYPANPKDAIARTLSGLEDGRDESEASDDPLGDLLAGLSSPD
;
A
#
# COMPACT_ATOMS: atom_id res chain seq x y z
N MET A 1 87.77 11.26 -26.32
CA MET A 1 87.30 11.49 -24.96
C MET A 1 85.82 11.81 -24.98
N GLU A 2 84.97 10.81 -24.81
CA GLU A 2 83.54 11.04 -24.74
C GLU A 2 82.94 10.26 -23.57
N ALA A 3 82.49 11.01 -22.60
CA ALA A 3 81.83 10.47 -21.42
C ALA A 3 80.38 10.21 -21.71
N SER A 4 80.02 8.94 -21.85
CA SER A 4 78.66 8.47 -22.05
C SER A 4 77.84 8.64 -20.78
N ARG A 5 76.88 9.54 -20.84
CA ARG A 5 75.88 9.76 -19.75
C ARG A 5 74.77 8.70 -19.89
N ARG A 6 74.87 7.63 -19.13
CA ARG A 6 73.75 6.68 -18.96
C ARG A 6 72.74 7.31 -17.99
N ARG A 7 71.64 7.75 -18.52
CA ARG A 7 70.40 8.10 -17.74
C ARG A 7 69.74 6.83 -17.25
N LEU A 8 69.77 6.61 -15.96
CA LEU A 8 68.94 5.61 -15.30
C LEU A 8 67.53 6.13 -15.26
N ILE A 9 66.62 5.51 -16.02
CA ILE A 9 65.20 5.74 -15.93
C ILE A 9 64.66 4.83 -14.81
N SER A 10 64.40 5.41 -13.62
CA SER A 10 63.68 4.72 -12.55
C SER A 10 62.20 4.67 -12.92
N ALA A 11 61.74 3.53 -13.37
CA ALA A 11 60.31 3.28 -13.54
C ALA A 11 59.70 3.07 -12.15
N ALA A 12 59.04 4.09 -11.63
CA ALA A 12 58.18 3.95 -10.47
C ALA A 12 56.92 3.13 -10.86
N GLY A 13 56.95 1.85 -10.58
CA GLY A 13 55.80 0.97 -10.73
C GLY A 13 54.75 1.32 -9.67
N GLY A 14 53.79 2.16 -10.03
CA GLY A 14 52.60 2.40 -9.22
C GLY A 14 51.73 1.15 -9.24
N THR A 15 51.71 0.41 -8.15
CA THR A 15 50.75 -0.68 -7.98
C THR A 15 49.35 -0.07 -7.77
N LEU A 16 48.50 -0.16 -8.80
CA LEU A 16 47.11 0.26 -8.72
C LEU A 16 46.36 -0.79 -7.91
N LEU A 17 46.16 -0.57 -6.61
CA LEU A 17 45.30 -1.39 -5.78
C LEU A 17 43.83 -1.07 -6.15
N VAL A 18 43.30 -1.81 -7.09
CA VAL A 18 41.83 -1.83 -7.33
C VAL A 18 41.21 -2.57 -6.16
N SER A 19 40.73 -1.83 -5.18
CA SER A 19 39.89 -2.37 -4.12
C SER A 19 38.56 -2.78 -4.75
N LEU A 20 38.39 -4.07 -5.05
CA LEU A 20 37.12 -4.65 -5.35
C LEU A 20 36.32 -4.69 -4.04
N ALA A 21 35.62 -3.60 -3.73
CA ALA A 21 34.62 -3.64 -2.67
C ALA A 21 33.70 -4.85 -2.97
N PRO A 22 33.46 -5.74 -2.01
CA PRO A 22 32.52 -6.84 -2.24
C PRO A 22 31.20 -6.22 -2.68
N TRP A 23 30.78 -6.53 -3.86
CA TRP A 23 29.44 -6.20 -4.34
C TRP A 23 28.51 -6.86 -3.34
N GLN A 24 27.92 -6.08 -2.47
CA GLN A 24 26.83 -6.57 -1.66
C GLN A 24 25.76 -7.01 -2.64
N ILE A 25 25.66 -8.32 -2.82
CA ILE A 25 24.51 -8.91 -3.47
C ILE A 25 23.34 -8.45 -2.60
N ALA A 26 22.66 -7.41 -3.05
CA ALA A 26 21.44 -6.97 -2.40
C ALA A 26 20.47 -8.14 -2.48
N HIS A 27 20.37 -8.89 -1.41
CA HIS A 27 19.36 -9.92 -1.28
C HIS A 27 18.04 -9.15 -1.40
N GLY A 28 17.28 -9.43 -2.47
CA GLY A 28 16.00 -8.77 -2.68
C GLY A 28 15.14 -8.92 -1.42
N ALA A 29 14.45 -7.85 -1.05
CA ALA A 29 13.53 -7.85 0.08
C ALA A 29 12.54 -9.01 -0.04
N LYS A 30 12.26 -9.68 1.06
CA LYS A 30 11.34 -10.80 1.10
C LYS A 30 9.98 -10.32 1.58
N LEU A 31 8.95 -10.54 0.76
CA LEU A 31 7.58 -10.32 1.17
C LEU A 31 7.17 -11.39 2.19
N VAL A 32 6.79 -10.95 3.38
CA VAL A 32 6.32 -11.81 4.47
C VAL A 32 4.82 -12.00 4.36
N ASN A 33 4.06 -10.90 4.29
CA ASN A 33 2.61 -10.93 4.27
C ASN A 33 2.02 -9.71 3.56
N VAL A 34 0.77 -9.85 3.09
CA VAL A 34 -0.09 -8.74 2.63
C VAL A 34 -1.42 -8.88 3.31
N ARG A 35 -1.92 -7.79 3.88
CA ARG A 35 -3.22 -7.74 4.54
C ARG A 35 -4.00 -6.55 4.03
N MET A 36 -5.31 -6.72 3.91
CA MET A 36 -6.22 -5.66 3.55
C MET A 36 -7.38 -5.62 4.55
N TRP A 37 -7.68 -4.42 5.02
CA TRP A 37 -8.81 -4.12 5.89
C TRP A 37 -9.69 -3.07 5.22
N PRO A 38 -10.75 -3.51 4.53
CA PRO A 38 -11.79 -2.60 4.06
C PRO A 38 -12.61 -2.11 5.26
N ALA A 39 -12.81 -0.81 5.34
CA ALA A 39 -13.71 -0.14 6.25
C ALA A 39 -14.46 0.96 5.49
N GLU A 40 -15.59 1.41 6.02
CA GLU A 40 -16.42 2.43 5.38
C GLU A 40 -15.70 3.77 5.24
N GLU A 41 -14.86 4.11 6.22
CA GLU A 41 -14.12 5.37 6.24
C GLU A 41 -12.85 5.34 5.39
N TYR A 42 -12.16 4.19 5.32
CA TYR A 42 -10.95 3.99 4.52
C TYR A 42 -10.61 2.51 4.35
N THR A 43 -9.85 2.18 3.34
CA THR A 43 -9.25 0.85 3.22
C THR A 43 -7.78 0.91 3.57
N ARG A 44 -7.32 0.04 4.47
CA ARG A 44 -5.92 -0.13 4.80
C ARG A 44 -5.33 -1.35 4.11
N VAL A 45 -4.25 -1.13 3.35
CA VAL A 45 -3.42 -2.20 2.78
C VAL A 45 -2.06 -2.18 3.47
N THR A 46 -1.63 -3.32 4.01
CA THR A 46 -0.34 -3.46 4.68
C THR A 46 0.49 -4.53 3.99
N ILE A 47 1.70 -4.15 3.59
CA ILE A 47 2.72 -5.04 3.03
C ILE A 47 3.80 -5.22 4.09
N GLU A 48 4.02 -6.46 4.54
CA GLU A 48 5.03 -6.81 5.55
C GLU A 48 6.24 -7.45 4.87
N THR A 49 7.44 -6.98 5.23
CA THR A 49 8.71 -7.39 4.63
C THR A 49 9.82 -7.52 5.65
N ASP A 50 10.84 -8.34 5.36
CA ASP A 50 12.00 -8.55 6.23
C ASP A 50 12.90 -7.31 6.37
N VAL A 51 12.88 -6.41 5.38
CA VAL A 51 13.64 -5.15 5.39
C VAL A 51 12.74 -3.96 5.07
N ALA A 52 13.16 -2.76 5.45
CA ALA A 52 12.46 -1.53 5.08
C ALA A 52 12.51 -1.33 3.55
N LEU A 53 11.35 -1.01 2.96
CA LEU A 53 11.21 -0.77 1.54
C LEU A 53 11.32 0.71 1.21
N LYS A 54 11.92 1.01 0.05
CA LYS A 54 11.77 2.30 -0.61
C LYS A 54 10.60 2.21 -1.58
N PHE A 55 9.81 3.26 -1.63
CA PHE A 55 8.63 3.30 -2.49
C PHE A 55 8.39 4.71 -3.02
N ASN A 56 7.67 4.76 -4.12
CA ASN A 56 7.05 5.98 -4.66
C ASN A 56 5.62 5.68 -5.05
N HIS A 57 4.71 6.66 -4.96
CA HIS A 57 3.32 6.47 -5.35
C HIS A 57 2.77 7.69 -6.07
N PHE A 58 1.78 7.48 -6.94
CA PHE A 58 1.08 8.53 -7.67
C PHE A 58 -0.30 8.07 -8.14
N LEU A 59 -1.19 9.04 -8.32
CA LEU A 59 -2.53 8.83 -8.86
C LEU A 59 -2.57 9.11 -10.35
N LEU A 60 -3.09 8.16 -11.14
CA LEU A 60 -3.43 8.34 -12.56
C LEU A 60 -4.88 8.79 -12.69
N ARG A 61 -5.11 10.11 -12.60
CA ARG A 61 -6.46 10.70 -12.67
C ARG A 61 -7.07 10.65 -14.08
N GLY A 62 -6.24 10.65 -15.11
CA GLY A 62 -6.69 10.54 -16.51
C GLY A 62 -7.02 9.13 -16.98
N ALA A 63 -6.86 8.10 -16.13
CA ALA A 63 -7.20 6.73 -16.46
C ALA A 63 -8.67 6.41 -16.10
N ASN A 64 -9.28 5.50 -16.87
CA ASN A 64 -10.59 4.94 -16.53
C ASN A 64 -10.47 3.41 -16.42
N PRO A 65 -10.59 2.81 -15.22
CA PRO A 65 -10.82 3.47 -13.93
C PRO A 65 -9.61 4.30 -13.45
N LEU A 66 -9.85 5.18 -12.46
CA LEU A 66 -8.79 5.86 -11.71
C LEU A 66 -7.83 4.83 -11.11
N ARG A 67 -6.54 5.16 -11.03
CA ARG A 67 -5.54 4.21 -10.53
C ARG A 67 -4.60 4.85 -9.53
N LEU A 68 -4.36 4.15 -8.43
CA LEU A 68 -3.22 4.40 -7.56
C LEU A 68 -2.11 3.45 -7.97
N VAL A 69 -0.95 4.00 -8.31
CA VAL A 69 0.25 3.25 -8.70
C VAL A 69 1.29 3.40 -7.61
N ILE A 70 1.91 2.29 -7.22
CA ILE A 70 2.94 2.24 -6.19
C ILE A 70 4.12 1.46 -6.74
N ASP A 71 5.28 2.10 -6.83
CA ASP A 71 6.55 1.49 -7.22
C ASP A 71 7.33 1.14 -5.95
N ILE A 72 7.70 -0.12 -5.80
CA ILE A 72 8.38 -0.65 -4.62
C ILE A 72 9.74 -1.20 -5.06
N GLU A 73 10.81 -0.65 -4.48
CA GLU A 73 12.18 -1.07 -4.79
C GLU A 73 12.61 -2.28 -3.95
N GLY A 74 13.45 -3.11 -4.52
CA GLY A 74 14.10 -4.23 -3.84
C GLY A 74 13.27 -5.52 -3.74
N LEU A 75 12.00 -5.50 -4.16
CA LEU A 75 11.16 -6.70 -4.23
C LEU A 75 11.25 -7.38 -5.60
N THR A 76 11.21 -8.71 -5.59
CA THR A 76 11.12 -9.53 -6.80
C THR A 76 9.73 -10.14 -6.92
N LEU A 77 9.18 -10.15 -8.13
CA LEU A 77 7.91 -10.78 -8.41
C LEU A 77 8.04 -12.32 -8.34
N THR A 78 7.36 -12.90 -7.37
CA THR A 78 7.25 -14.36 -7.22
C THR A 78 5.79 -14.77 -7.30
N GLU A 79 5.52 -16.05 -7.56
CA GLU A 79 4.15 -16.58 -7.54
C GLU A 79 3.48 -16.42 -6.17
N ARG A 80 4.27 -16.45 -5.09
CA ARG A 80 3.78 -16.14 -3.74
C ARG A 80 3.28 -14.70 -3.64
N VAL A 81 4.05 -13.73 -4.15
CA VAL A 81 3.68 -12.31 -4.17
C VAL A 81 2.39 -12.10 -4.96
N LYS A 82 2.28 -12.72 -6.13
CA LYS A 82 1.06 -12.65 -6.95
C LYS A 82 -0.16 -13.17 -6.21
N ARG A 83 -0.06 -14.34 -5.57
CA ARG A 83 -1.17 -14.93 -4.81
C ARG A 83 -1.61 -14.05 -3.64
N LEU A 84 -0.67 -13.53 -2.85
CA LEU A 84 -1.00 -12.67 -1.71
C LEU A 84 -1.74 -11.38 -2.09
N ILE A 85 -1.56 -10.89 -3.33
CA ILE A 85 -2.22 -9.68 -3.83
C ILE A 85 -3.51 -9.99 -4.58
N ALA A 86 -3.65 -11.20 -5.13
CA ALA A 86 -4.87 -11.62 -5.82
C ALA A 86 -6.08 -11.81 -4.87
N ASP A 87 -5.83 -11.99 -3.57
CA ASP A 87 -6.86 -12.19 -2.53
C ASP A 87 -7.59 -10.89 -2.10
N VAL A 88 -7.62 -9.88 -2.99
CA VAL A 88 -8.42 -8.67 -2.75
C VAL A 88 -9.90 -9.02 -2.74
N LYS A 89 -10.57 -8.70 -1.65
CA LYS A 89 -12.01 -8.92 -1.53
C LYS A 89 -12.77 -8.02 -2.51
N PRO A 90 -13.75 -8.56 -3.27
CA PRO A 90 -14.51 -7.77 -4.25
C PRO A 90 -15.36 -6.67 -3.60
N ASP A 91 -15.64 -6.78 -2.30
CA ASP A 91 -16.53 -5.88 -1.55
C ASP A 91 -15.84 -4.65 -0.97
N ASP A 92 -14.55 -4.41 -1.32
CA ASP A 92 -13.85 -3.22 -0.88
C ASP A 92 -14.54 -1.94 -1.37
N PRO A 93 -14.80 -0.93 -0.50
CA PRO A 93 -15.54 0.27 -0.89
C PRO A 93 -14.80 1.18 -1.86
N TYR A 94 -13.47 1.15 -1.88
CA TYR A 94 -12.62 2.08 -2.66
C TYR A 94 -11.81 1.40 -3.75
N ILE A 95 -11.43 0.13 -3.56
CA ILE A 95 -10.57 -0.62 -4.47
C ILE A 95 -11.41 -1.60 -5.27
N ARG A 96 -11.37 -1.50 -6.59
CA ARG A 96 -12.04 -2.44 -7.51
C ARG A 96 -11.21 -3.69 -7.74
N ALA A 97 -9.91 -3.51 -7.93
CA ALA A 97 -8.97 -4.58 -8.20
C ALA A 97 -7.53 -4.15 -7.84
N MET A 98 -6.70 -5.13 -7.48
CA MET A 98 -5.27 -4.94 -7.33
C MET A 98 -4.51 -5.82 -8.32
N ARG A 99 -3.42 -5.29 -8.85
CA ARG A 99 -2.52 -6.00 -9.76
C ARG A 99 -1.09 -5.68 -9.41
N ILE A 100 -0.22 -6.67 -9.53
CA ILE A 100 1.21 -6.49 -9.31
C ILE A 100 2.00 -7.04 -10.49
N GLY A 101 3.05 -6.35 -10.86
CA GLY A 101 3.94 -6.74 -11.96
C GLY A 101 5.35 -6.25 -11.77
N GLN A 102 6.30 -6.88 -12.45
CA GLN A 102 7.67 -6.37 -12.53
C GLN A 102 7.69 -5.22 -13.53
N PHE A 103 7.94 -4.01 -13.04
CA PHE A 103 8.00 -2.81 -13.89
C PHE A 103 9.39 -2.64 -14.50
N LYS A 104 10.43 -2.78 -13.66
CA LYS A 104 11.85 -2.74 -14.03
C LYS A 104 12.61 -3.74 -13.17
N PRO A 105 13.84 -4.14 -13.53
CA PRO A 105 14.69 -4.91 -12.65
C PRO A 105 14.77 -4.26 -11.26
N GLY A 106 14.40 -5.00 -10.21
CA GLY A 106 14.39 -4.53 -8.83
C GLY A 106 13.23 -3.61 -8.44
N ILE A 107 12.27 -3.30 -9.33
CA ILE A 107 11.10 -2.47 -9.01
C ILE A 107 9.83 -3.25 -9.32
N LEU A 108 9.07 -3.56 -8.28
CA LEU A 108 7.70 -4.04 -8.39
C LEU A 108 6.73 -2.87 -8.48
N ARG A 109 5.76 -2.97 -9.38
CA ARG A 109 4.66 -2.01 -9.49
C ARG A 109 3.35 -2.66 -9.04
N LEU A 110 2.77 -2.11 -7.99
CA LEU A 110 1.43 -2.39 -7.54
C LEU A 110 0.48 -1.34 -8.13
N VAL A 111 -0.59 -1.80 -8.75
CA VAL A 111 -1.64 -0.94 -9.32
C VAL A 111 -2.96 -1.29 -8.66
N MET A 112 -3.61 -0.30 -8.07
CA MET A 112 -4.95 -0.40 -7.53
C MET A 112 -5.90 0.34 -8.46
N ASP A 113 -6.84 -0.37 -9.07
CA ASP A 113 -7.97 0.22 -9.80
C ASP A 113 -8.99 0.70 -8.77
N LEU A 114 -9.37 1.97 -8.85
CA LEU A 114 -10.19 2.63 -7.83
C LEU A 114 -11.66 2.71 -8.29
N LYS A 115 -12.58 2.65 -7.32
CA LYS A 115 -14.03 2.83 -7.54
C LYS A 115 -14.43 4.30 -7.50
N THR A 116 -13.65 5.13 -6.79
CA THR A 116 -13.87 6.57 -6.62
C THR A 116 -12.56 7.32 -6.51
N GLU A 117 -12.59 8.64 -6.51
CA GLU A 117 -11.40 9.44 -6.23
C GLU A 117 -10.98 9.29 -4.77
N VAL A 118 -9.68 9.10 -4.54
CA VAL A 118 -9.12 8.84 -3.22
C VAL A 118 -7.96 9.78 -2.90
N ARG A 119 -7.70 9.93 -1.59
CA ARG A 119 -6.51 10.54 -1.02
C ARG A 119 -5.70 9.45 -0.32
N PRO A 120 -4.67 8.89 -0.94
CA PRO A 120 -3.82 7.89 -0.32
C PRO A 120 -2.88 8.52 0.70
N GLU A 121 -2.73 7.87 1.85
CA GLU A 121 -1.67 8.14 2.83
C GLU A 121 -0.76 6.92 2.89
N VAL A 122 0.53 7.12 2.60
CA VAL A 122 1.50 6.02 2.50
C VAL A 122 2.65 6.28 3.47
N PHE A 123 2.92 5.31 4.34
CA PHE A 123 3.96 5.41 5.35
C PHE A 123 4.57 4.05 5.70
N SER A 124 5.77 4.08 6.28
CA SER A 124 6.47 2.89 6.74
C SER A 124 6.44 2.78 8.25
N LEU A 125 6.24 1.56 8.76
CA LEU A 125 6.36 1.21 10.16
C LEU A 125 7.56 0.30 10.37
N LYS A 126 8.37 0.62 11.38
CA LYS A 126 9.50 -0.20 11.80
C LYS A 126 9.02 -1.50 12.48
N PRO A 127 9.88 -2.51 12.59
CA PRO A 127 9.57 -3.71 13.36
C PRO A 127 9.16 -3.37 14.80
N PHE A 128 8.12 -4.04 15.27
CA PHE A 128 7.64 -3.91 16.64
C PHE A 128 6.94 -5.20 17.07
N ALA A 129 7.30 -5.75 18.23
CA ALA A 129 6.87 -7.06 18.71
C ALA A 129 7.13 -8.14 17.64
N ASP A 130 6.12 -8.91 17.28
CA ASP A 130 6.20 -9.99 16.27
C ASP A 130 6.10 -9.49 14.82
N TYR A 131 5.85 -8.17 14.62
CA TYR A 131 5.72 -7.60 13.30
C TYR A 131 7.07 -7.13 12.74
N GLN A 132 7.28 -7.42 11.45
CA GLN A 132 8.44 -6.98 10.68
C GLN A 132 8.28 -5.53 10.17
N ASN A 133 9.10 -5.12 9.20
CA ASN A 133 8.90 -3.86 8.51
C ASN A 133 7.58 -3.86 7.74
N ARG A 134 6.81 -2.79 7.83
CA ARG A 134 5.51 -2.68 7.18
C ARG A 134 5.44 -1.41 6.34
N LEU A 135 4.98 -1.57 5.11
CA LEU A 135 4.56 -0.47 4.26
C LEU A 135 3.03 -0.44 4.27
N VAL A 136 2.48 0.69 4.69
CA VAL A 136 1.03 0.87 4.92
C VAL A 136 0.49 1.88 3.92
N PHE A 137 -0.64 1.56 3.34
CA PHE A 137 -1.42 2.41 2.43
C PHE A 137 -2.81 2.57 3.03
N ASP A 138 -3.13 3.78 3.47
CA ASP A 138 -4.47 4.15 3.91
C ASP A 138 -5.15 4.90 2.77
N ILE A 139 -6.21 4.33 2.25
CA ILE A 139 -6.94 4.81 1.08
C ILE A 139 -8.23 5.48 1.56
N TYR A 140 -8.19 6.80 1.72
CA TYR A 140 -9.35 7.61 2.10
C TYR A 140 -10.12 8.08 0.87
N PRO A 141 -11.45 8.23 0.93
CA PRO A 141 -12.19 8.96 -0.11
C PRO A 141 -11.68 10.40 -0.19
N ALA A 142 -11.54 10.93 -1.40
CA ALA A 142 -11.14 12.33 -1.59
C ALA A 142 -12.21 13.30 -1.06
N ASN A 143 -13.49 12.92 -1.14
CA ASN A 143 -14.62 13.65 -0.60
C ASN A 143 -15.18 12.92 0.63
N PRO A 144 -15.05 13.48 1.86
CA PRO A 144 -15.58 12.85 3.07
C PRO A 144 -17.11 12.65 3.06
N LYS A 145 -17.85 13.43 2.28
CA LYS A 145 -19.29 13.28 2.12
C LYS A 145 -19.68 11.93 1.50
N ASP A 146 -18.82 11.38 0.64
CA ASP A 146 -19.07 10.08 0.00
C ASP A 146 -18.95 8.93 1.01
N ALA A 147 -18.10 9.06 2.03
CA ALA A 147 -18.02 8.11 3.13
C ALA A 147 -19.29 8.15 3.97
N ILE A 148 -19.73 9.34 4.39
CA ILE A 148 -20.94 9.53 5.20
C ILE A 148 -22.20 9.04 4.44
N ALA A 149 -22.32 9.35 3.14
CA ALA A 149 -23.44 8.91 2.33
C ALA A 149 -23.53 7.38 2.24
N ARG A 150 -22.40 6.67 2.18
CA ARG A 150 -22.37 5.20 2.16
C ARG A 150 -22.75 4.60 3.50
N THR A 151 -22.26 5.19 4.59
CA THR A 151 -22.64 4.76 5.96
C THR A 151 -24.15 4.91 6.16
N LEU A 152 -24.73 6.02 5.71
CA LEU A 152 -26.17 6.25 5.83
C LEU A 152 -26.99 5.29 4.94
N SER A 153 -26.58 5.02 3.71
CA SER A 153 -27.27 4.06 2.84
C SER A 153 -27.18 2.63 3.36
N GLY A 154 -26.07 2.23 3.97
CA GLY A 154 -25.93 0.93 4.63
C GLY A 154 -26.83 0.76 5.86
N LEU A 155 -27.16 1.86 6.54
CA LEU A 155 -28.13 1.86 7.65
C LEU A 155 -29.59 1.79 7.17
N GLU A 156 -29.89 2.30 5.97
CA GLU A 156 -31.23 2.21 5.37
C GLU A 156 -31.51 0.81 4.83
N ASP A 157 -30.54 0.15 4.21
CA ASP A 157 -30.67 -1.24 3.72
C ASP A 157 -30.76 -2.29 4.86
N GLY A 158 -30.29 -1.94 6.07
CA GLY A 158 -30.38 -2.80 7.25
C GLY A 158 -31.69 -2.66 8.07
N ARG A 159 -32.57 -1.75 7.69
CA ARG A 159 -33.93 -1.71 8.23
C ARG A 159 -34.83 -2.68 7.44
N ASP A 160 -34.75 -3.93 7.80
CA ASP A 160 -35.82 -4.88 7.46
C ASP A 160 -37.16 -4.34 7.98
N GLU A 161 -38.15 -4.33 7.13
CA GLU A 161 -39.52 -3.88 7.38
C GLU A 161 -40.26 -4.71 8.44
N SER A 162 -39.57 -5.42 9.33
CA SER A 162 -40.20 -6.33 10.31
C SER A 162 -40.38 -5.76 11.71
N GLU A 163 -40.01 -4.48 11.97
CA GLU A 163 -40.27 -3.86 13.30
C GLU A 163 -41.13 -2.59 13.22
N ALA A 164 -42.19 -2.65 12.45
CA ALA A 164 -43.28 -1.67 12.53
C ALA A 164 -44.37 -2.17 13.48
N SER A 165 -44.07 -2.30 14.79
CA SER A 165 -45.15 -2.43 15.80
C SER A 165 -44.70 -2.44 17.25
N ASP A 166 -43.61 -1.80 17.63
CA ASP A 166 -43.38 -1.53 19.05
C ASP A 166 -42.77 -0.13 19.21
N ASP A 167 -43.62 0.89 19.20
CA ASP A 167 -43.27 2.24 19.64
C ASP A 167 -43.71 2.42 21.10
N PRO A 168 -42.88 2.10 22.09
CA PRO A 168 -43.20 2.23 23.52
C PRO A 168 -43.46 3.65 23.93
N LEU A 169 -42.99 4.64 23.15
CA LEU A 169 -43.21 6.05 23.38
C LEU A 169 -44.57 6.51 22.86
N GLY A 170 -45.02 5.98 21.76
CA GLY A 170 -46.37 6.22 21.18
C GLY A 170 -47.45 5.72 22.12
N ASP A 171 -47.30 4.54 22.70
CA ASP A 171 -48.24 3.95 23.66
C ASP A 171 -48.29 4.73 24.98
N LEU A 172 -47.16 5.25 25.46
CA LEU A 172 -47.08 6.07 26.66
C LEU A 172 -47.75 7.43 26.47
N LEU A 173 -47.63 8.05 25.32
CA LEU A 173 -48.27 9.33 24.99
C LEU A 173 -49.78 9.18 24.77
N ALA A 174 -50.23 8.06 24.19
CA ALA A 174 -51.66 7.75 24.03
C ALA A 174 -52.36 7.56 25.39
N GLY A 175 -51.68 6.95 26.36
CA GLY A 175 -52.19 6.77 27.73
C GLY A 175 -52.34 8.05 28.56
N LEU A 176 -51.63 9.14 28.19
CA LEU A 176 -51.69 10.44 28.89
C LEU A 176 -52.77 11.39 28.30
N SER A 177 -53.42 11.03 27.19
CA SER A 177 -54.35 11.90 26.46
C SER A 177 -55.84 11.55 26.69
N SER A 178 -56.16 10.68 27.63
CA SER A 178 -57.59 10.40 28.00
C SER A 178 -58.03 11.33 29.12
N PRO A 179 -58.89 12.32 28.87
CA PRO A 179 -59.52 13.11 29.96
C PRO A 179 -60.76 12.34 30.44
N ASP A 180 -60.89 12.20 31.76
CA ASP A 180 -62.10 11.89 32.47
C ASP A 180 -63.18 12.98 32.26
#